data_0d43405160d5e3799e6f307055b7639e
#
_entry.id   0d43405160d5e3799e6f307055b7639e
#
_cell.length_a   1.000
_cell.length_b   1.000
_cell.length_c   1.000
_cell.angle_alpha   90.00
_cell.angle_beta   90.00
_cell.angle_gamma   90.00
#
_symmetry.space_group_name_H-M   'P 1'
#
loop_
_entity.id
_entity.type
_entity.pdbx_description
1 polymer ?
#
loop_
_entity_poly.entity_id
_entity_poly.type
_entity_poly.pdbx_seq_one_letter_code
_entity_poly.pdbx_strand_id
1 'polypeptide(L)'
;DLNFSGGIGKNWLYNAGTYQNFDPGSFKLQFTDYADRTQIYHAGLTRILNGGKGYVSVQYKHANSKNPGNFANAAPFVYVGDGSIKKVNGFDPGLDSYVPASGAFTYRDIMTGEKKTWNLNKGSENRSHEVAFLANYRWDNGLLWKFDAKYMYVPVANFVDFGGSTISNVTAADGYTLDENGQDAYEGLIEGRRTWLHFGKVTSGMFTTELNKLFGKHNVRLGLNEWYYHLNYHSSSLQWTGTVGAYPQVLYSMATDPSDPTLTPTRTQFFGFNELSPEYTKGSENKLALYLTDNWKVNDKLNIYYGGRLEYYRMSADQIAQSRFSGFHIGDFNTYSRDESGNIVATAHSIHPANVTKNKLNYAATAQITYDVAKG
;
A
#
# COMPACT_ATOMS: atom_id res chain seq x y z
N ASP A 1 18.88 -16.01 6.33
CA ASP A 1 19.36 -15.43 5.08
C ASP A 1 20.32 -16.40 4.42
N LEU A 2 20.13 -16.68 3.14
CA LEU A 2 20.94 -17.60 2.37
C LEU A 2 21.18 -17.03 0.97
N ASN A 3 22.46 -16.89 0.58
CA ASN A 3 22.85 -16.32 -0.69
C ASN A 3 23.92 -17.19 -1.37
N PHE A 4 23.73 -17.40 -2.67
CA PHE A 4 24.65 -18.12 -3.54
C PHE A 4 25.01 -17.25 -4.73
N SER A 5 26.26 -17.26 -5.13
CA SER A 5 26.72 -16.60 -6.35
C SER A 5 27.95 -17.30 -6.91
N GLY A 6 28.14 -17.20 -8.21
CA GLY A 6 29.29 -17.83 -8.86
C GLY A 6 29.32 -17.65 -10.37
N GLY A 7 30.32 -18.25 -10.99
CA GLY A 7 30.48 -18.31 -12.44
C GLY A 7 29.95 -19.61 -13.04
N ILE A 8 29.33 -19.51 -14.22
CA ILE A 8 28.96 -20.64 -15.07
C ILE A 8 29.77 -20.55 -16.36
N GLY A 9 30.84 -21.31 -16.45
CA GLY A 9 31.76 -21.20 -17.58
C GLY A 9 32.51 -19.87 -17.61
N LYS A 10 32.90 -19.43 -18.83
CA LYS A 10 33.79 -18.27 -18.96
C LYS A 10 33.15 -16.89 -18.86
N ASN A 11 31.85 -16.79 -19.17
CA ASN A 11 31.20 -15.49 -19.39
C ASN A 11 29.84 -15.34 -18.70
N TRP A 12 29.41 -16.27 -17.87
CA TRP A 12 28.16 -16.21 -17.17
C TRP A 12 28.37 -16.17 -15.66
N LEU A 13 27.64 -15.30 -15.00
CA LEU A 13 27.56 -15.20 -13.55
C LEU A 13 26.11 -15.41 -13.12
N TYR A 14 25.92 -16.04 -11.98
CA TYR A 14 24.61 -16.17 -11.35
C TYR A 14 24.63 -15.67 -9.91
N ASN A 15 23.49 -15.25 -9.43
CA ASN A 15 23.19 -15.07 -8.03
C ASN A 15 21.80 -15.64 -7.73
N ALA A 16 21.60 -16.14 -6.53
CA ALA A 16 20.30 -16.53 -6.02
C ALA A 16 20.31 -16.46 -4.50
N GLY A 17 19.20 -16.11 -3.89
CA GLY A 17 19.13 -16.08 -2.45
C GLY A 17 17.72 -15.98 -1.93
N THR A 18 17.60 -16.17 -0.62
CA THR A 18 16.35 -16.03 0.11
C THR A 18 16.60 -15.37 1.46
N TYR A 19 15.67 -14.54 1.86
CA TYR A 19 15.52 -14.03 3.22
C TYR A 19 14.19 -14.52 3.77
N GLN A 20 14.22 -15.06 4.98
CA GLN A 20 13.04 -15.56 5.68
C GLN A 20 13.01 -14.94 7.08
N ASN A 21 11.90 -14.30 7.41
CA ASN A 21 11.62 -13.81 8.74
C ASN A 21 10.25 -14.36 9.19
N PHE A 22 10.23 -15.01 10.34
CA PHE A 22 9.04 -15.54 10.97
C PHE A 22 9.08 -15.07 12.43
N ASP A 23 8.60 -13.84 12.65
CA ASP A 23 8.63 -13.20 13.95
C ASP A 23 7.28 -13.39 14.66
N PRO A 24 7.24 -14.11 15.79
CA PRO A 24 6.01 -14.24 16.58
C PRO A 24 5.61 -12.90 17.24
N GLY A 25 6.53 -11.92 17.31
CA GLY A 25 6.33 -10.66 18.02
C GLY A 25 6.22 -10.84 19.53
N SER A 26 5.97 -9.74 20.21
CA SER A 26 5.67 -9.73 21.66
C SER A 26 4.21 -10.02 21.98
N PHE A 27 3.30 -9.83 21.00
CA PHE A 27 1.87 -10.01 21.18
C PHE A 27 1.44 -11.45 20.92
N LYS A 28 0.59 -12.00 21.80
CA LYS A 28 -0.02 -13.31 21.60
C LYS A 28 -1.26 -13.15 20.72
N LEU A 29 -1.18 -13.60 19.47
CA LEU A 29 -2.32 -13.67 18.54
C LEU A 29 -2.95 -15.06 18.62
N GLN A 30 -4.30 -15.15 18.57
CA GLN A 30 -4.99 -16.45 18.65
C GLN A 30 -5.19 -17.11 17.29
N PHE A 31 -5.12 -16.36 16.19
CA PHE A 31 -5.41 -16.86 14.84
C PHE A 31 -4.13 -17.06 13.97
N THR A 32 -2.95 -16.74 14.49
CA THR A 32 -1.67 -16.93 13.81
C THR A 32 -0.51 -17.01 14.80
N ASP A 33 0.51 -17.78 14.47
CA ASP A 33 1.74 -17.93 15.26
C ASP A 33 2.75 -16.79 15.00
N TYR A 34 2.53 -15.96 13.98
CA TYR A 34 3.48 -14.94 13.56
C TYR A 34 2.82 -13.56 13.46
N ALA A 35 3.41 -12.59 14.13
CA ALA A 35 3.09 -11.17 14.01
C ALA A 35 3.68 -10.57 12.72
N ASP A 36 4.84 -11.05 12.27
CA ASP A 36 5.42 -10.73 10.97
C ASP A 36 5.96 -12.00 10.29
N ARG A 37 5.59 -12.16 9.03
CA ARG A 37 6.07 -13.22 8.16
C ARG A 37 6.51 -12.65 6.83
N THR A 38 7.81 -12.41 6.69
CA THR A 38 8.40 -11.86 5.48
C THR A 38 9.29 -12.89 4.80
N GLN A 39 9.04 -13.11 3.51
CA GLN A 39 9.79 -14.03 2.66
C GLN A 39 10.23 -13.28 1.40
N ILE A 40 11.53 -13.28 1.12
CA ILE A 40 12.11 -12.67 -0.07
C ILE A 40 12.93 -13.73 -0.80
N TYR A 41 12.73 -13.83 -2.10
CA TYR A 41 13.50 -14.67 -3.02
C TYR A 41 14.04 -13.79 -4.13
N HIS A 42 15.29 -14.01 -4.51
CA HIS A 42 15.87 -13.35 -5.67
C HIS A 42 16.74 -14.30 -6.47
N ALA A 43 16.81 -14.05 -7.77
CA ALA A 43 17.69 -14.75 -8.67
C ALA A 43 18.15 -13.81 -9.79
N GLY A 44 19.36 -14.00 -10.28
CA GLY A 44 19.91 -13.20 -11.35
C GLY A 44 20.89 -13.99 -12.21
N LEU A 45 20.94 -13.58 -13.48
CA LEU A 45 21.86 -14.11 -14.47
C LEU A 45 22.52 -12.96 -15.21
N THR A 46 23.84 -12.98 -15.28
CA THR A 46 24.63 -11.96 -15.95
C THR A 46 25.54 -12.58 -16.97
N ARG A 47 25.53 -12.04 -18.18
CA ARG A 47 26.48 -12.38 -19.25
C ARG A 47 27.50 -11.30 -19.43
N ILE A 48 28.79 -11.64 -19.32
CA ILE A 48 29.90 -10.76 -19.66
C ILE A 48 30.11 -10.77 -21.18
N LEU A 49 30.24 -9.61 -21.75
CA LEU A 49 30.35 -9.40 -23.19
C LEU A 49 31.77 -9.06 -23.60
N ASN A 50 32.23 -9.64 -24.71
CA ASN A 50 33.47 -9.30 -25.43
C ASN A 50 34.69 -9.06 -24.51
N GLY A 51 34.99 -10.05 -23.65
CA GLY A 51 36.18 -10.01 -22.80
C GLY A 51 36.16 -8.93 -21.71
N GLY A 52 34.97 -8.52 -21.26
CA GLY A 52 34.83 -7.53 -20.20
C GLY A 52 34.46 -6.12 -20.68
N LYS A 53 34.23 -5.91 -21.98
CA LYS A 53 33.78 -4.60 -22.50
C LYS A 53 32.38 -4.20 -22.02
N GLY A 54 31.60 -5.15 -21.50
CA GLY A 54 30.28 -4.88 -20.95
C GLY A 54 29.62 -6.12 -20.37
N TYR A 55 28.38 -5.93 -19.96
CA TYR A 55 27.53 -7.01 -19.46
C TYR A 55 26.06 -6.78 -19.78
N VAL A 56 25.29 -7.84 -19.73
CA VAL A 56 23.83 -7.84 -19.69
C VAL A 56 23.40 -8.69 -18.52
N SER A 57 22.49 -8.20 -17.70
CA SER A 57 21.99 -8.87 -16.51
C SER A 57 20.46 -8.84 -16.45
N VAL A 58 19.86 -9.96 -16.09
CA VAL A 58 18.45 -10.06 -15.72
C VAL A 58 18.38 -10.46 -14.25
N GLN A 59 17.59 -9.73 -13.49
CA GLN A 59 17.37 -9.97 -12.06
C GLN A 59 15.87 -10.14 -11.81
N TYR A 60 15.51 -11.10 -10.99
CA TYR A 60 14.16 -11.29 -10.50
C TYR A 60 14.14 -11.26 -8.99
N LYS A 61 13.13 -10.60 -8.41
CA LYS A 61 12.87 -10.58 -6.98
C LYS A 61 11.39 -10.81 -6.72
N HIS A 62 11.10 -11.69 -5.80
CA HIS A 62 9.78 -11.88 -5.22
C HIS A 62 9.85 -11.60 -3.73
N ALA A 63 8.95 -10.77 -3.23
CA ALA A 63 8.79 -10.56 -1.79
C ALA A 63 7.33 -10.76 -1.40
N ASN A 64 7.11 -11.43 -0.29
CA ASN A 64 5.81 -11.62 0.32
C ASN A 64 5.91 -11.30 1.81
N SER A 65 5.22 -10.28 2.26
CA SER A 65 5.13 -9.90 3.66
C SER A 65 3.68 -9.99 4.11
N LYS A 66 3.46 -10.71 5.19
CA LYS A 66 2.16 -10.87 5.85
C LYS A 66 2.27 -10.45 7.29
N ASN A 67 1.30 -9.68 7.75
CA ASN A 67 1.15 -9.32 9.13
C ASN A 67 -0.34 -9.17 9.50
N PRO A 68 -0.70 -9.11 10.78
CA PRO A 68 -2.08 -8.93 11.20
C PRO A 68 -2.70 -7.57 10.86
N GLY A 69 -1.96 -6.68 10.19
CA GLY A 69 -2.38 -5.33 9.83
C GLY A 69 -1.86 -4.26 10.79
N ASN A 70 -2.19 -3.03 10.50
CA ASN A 70 -1.85 -1.90 11.34
C ASN A 70 -2.93 -1.69 12.41
N PHE A 71 -2.56 -1.88 13.67
CA PHE A 71 -3.40 -1.68 14.85
C PHE A 71 -3.08 -0.33 15.49
N ALA A 72 -3.15 0.74 14.74
CA ALA A 72 -3.02 2.08 15.27
C ALA A 72 -4.04 2.27 16.41
N ASN A 73 -3.58 2.70 17.58
CA ASN A 73 -4.40 2.86 18.79
C ASN A 73 -5.00 1.54 19.33
N ALA A 74 -4.32 0.44 19.16
CA ALA A 74 -4.83 -0.88 19.47
C ALA A 74 -4.71 -1.29 20.95
N ALA A 75 -4.64 -0.37 21.88
CA ALA A 75 -4.68 -0.66 23.30
C ALA A 75 -5.85 0.05 23.95
N PRO A 76 -6.74 -0.65 24.69
CA PRO A 76 -7.81 0.00 25.41
C PRO A 76 -7.28 0.78 26.60
N PHE A 77 -7.80 1.95 26.82
CA PHE A 77 -7.50 2.77 27.99
C PHE A 77 -8.71 3.62 28.41
N VAL A 78 -8.74 4.00 29.66
CA VAL A 78 -9.77 4.90 30.19
C VAL A 78 -9.17 6.27 30.43
N TYR A 79 -9.71 7.30 29.77
CA TYR A 79 -9.33 8.69 30.01
C TYR A 79 -10.00 9.21 31.27
N VAL A 80 -9.22 9.81 32.19
CA VAL A 80 -9.69 10.22 33.51
C VAL A 80 -10.06 11.71 33.58
N GLY A 81 -9.80 12.47 32.51
CA GLY A 81 -10.21 13.88 32.41
C GLY A 81 -9.19 14.91 32.93
N ASP A 82 -8.08 14.48 33.52
CA ASP A 82 -7.02 15.35 34.06
C ASP A 82 -5.72 15.31 33.20
N GLY A 83 -5.79 14.73 31.99
CA GLY A 83 -4.64 14.47 31.15
C GLY A 83 -3.98 13.11 31.38
N SER A 84 -4.44 12.34 32.35
CA SER A 84 -3.98 10.98 32.62
C SER A 84 -4.89 9.92 32.02
N ILE A 85 -4.33 8.72 31.85
CA ILE A 85 -5.05 7.53 31.38
C ILE A 85 -4.90 6.41 32.42
N LYS A 86 -5.94 5.58 32.54
CA LYS A 86 -5.90 4.35 33.33
C LYS A 86 -5.89 3.15 32.40
N LYS A 87 -5.12 2.14 32.78
CA LYS A 87 -5.18 0.82 32.15
C LYS A 87 -6.56 0.19 32.37
N VAL A 88 -6.99 -0.59 31.40
CA VAL A 88 -8.14 -1.49 31.56
C VAL A 88 -7.68 -2.70 32.36
N ASN A 89 -8.48 -3.11 33.36
CA ASN A 89 -8.18 -4.31 34.14
C ASN A 89 -8.18 -5.55 33.24
N GLY A 90 -7.18 -6.41 33.41
CA GLY A 90 -7.07 -7.64 32.62
C GLY A 90 -6.47 -7.44 31.20
N PHE A 91 -5.91 -6.28 30.90
CA PHE A 91 -5.20 -6.02 29.63
C PHE A 91 -3.79 -5.50 29.90
N ASP A 92 -2.78 -6.21 29.37
CA ASP A 92 -1.39 -5.78 29.36
C ASP A 92 -0.99 -5.31 27.95
N PRO A 93 -0.80 -3.99 27.73
CA PRO A 93 -0.48 -3.45 26.40
C PRO A 93 0.88 -3.90 25.84
N GLY A 94 1.73 -4.53 26.68
CA GLY A 94 3.00 -5.09 26.26
C GLY A 94 2.94 -6.55 25.78
N LEU A 95 1.88 -7.28 26.14
CA LEU A 95 1.75 -8.72 25.90
C LEU A 95 0.45 -9.10 25.20
N ASP A 96 -0.65 -8.39 25.48
CA ASP A 96 -1.96 -8.76 25.02
C ASP A 96 -2.26 -8.12 23.66
N SER A 97 -2.96 -8.88 22.82
CA SER A 97 -3.48 -8.37 21.54
C SER A 97 -4.87 -7.79 21.72
N TYR A 98 -5.08 -6.60 21.14
CA TYR A 98 -6.40 -5.98 21.04
C TYR A 98 -7.07 -6.23 19.68
N VAL A 99 -6.61 -7.25 18.98
CA VAL A 99 -7.16 -7.75 17.72
C VAL A 99 -8.19 -8.83 18.04
N PRO A 100 -9.33 -8.88 17.34
CA PRO A 100 -10.31 -9.95 17.56
C PRO A 100 -9.71 -11.34 17.47
N ALA A 101 -10.08 -12.19 18.41
CA ALA A 101 -9.57 -13.55 18.52
C ALA A 101 -9.73 -14.38 17.24
N SER A 102 -10.85 -14.21 16.54
CA SER A 102 -11.13 -14.89 15.27
C SER A 102 -10.25 -14.41 14.10
N GLY A 103 -9.73 -13.20 14.18
CA GLY A 103 -9.00 -12.55 13.07
C GLY A 103 -9.85 -12.36 11.81
N ALA A 104 -11.18 -12.40 11.91
CA ALA A 104 -12.09 -12.30 10.78
C ALA A 104 -13.14 -11.19 11.00
N PHE A 105 -13.43 -10.45 9.90
CA PHE A 105 -14.44 -9.40 9.87
C PHE A 105 -15.31 -9.54 8.64
N THR A 106 -16.60 -9.25 8.79
CA THR A 106 -17.50 -9.03 7.66
C THR A 106 -17.54 -7.55 7.32
N TYR A 107 -17.42 -7.22 6.04
CA TYR A 107 -17.48 -5.86 5.54
C TYR A 107 -18.29 -5.80 4.24
N ARG A 108 -18.72 -4.62 3.83
CA ARG A 108 -19.35 -4.39 2.53
C ARG A 108 -18.30 -3.86 1.56
N ASP A 109 -18.10 -4.57 0.45
CA ASP A 109 -17.15 -4.20 -0.59
C ASP A 109 -17.65 -2.96 -1.35
N ILE A 110 -16.85 -1.91 -1.38
CA ILE A 110 -17.17 -0.66 -2.07
C ILE A 110 -17.35 -0.83 -3.59
N MET A 111 -16.73 -1.85 -4.18
CA MET A 111 -16.78 -2.08 -5.63
C MET A 111 -18.05 -2.81 -6.08
N THR A 112 -18.61 -3.66 -5.22
CA THR A 112 -19.74 -4.55 -5.60
C THR A 112 -20.97 -4.37 -4.74
N GLY A 113 -20.84 -3.75 -3.57
CA GLY A 113 -21.92 -3.68 -2.57
C GLY A 113 -22.17 -4.97 -1.80
N GLU A 114 -21.46 -6.05 -2.11
CA GLU A 114 -21.65 -7.35 -1.45
C GLU A 114 -20.98 -7.40 -0.09
N LYS A 115 -21.57 -8.20 0.82
CA LYS A 115 -20.95 -8.55 2.08
C LYS A 115 -19.84 -9.58 1.85
N LYS A 116 -18.62 -9.29 2.30
CA LYS A 116 -17.42 -10.14 2.20
C LYS A 116 -16.76 -10.32 3.55
N THR A 117 -16.02 -11.41 3.71
CA THR A 117 -15.23 -11.65 4.92
C THR A 117 -13.76 -11.32 4.67
N TRP A 118 -13.21 -10.45 5.50
CA TRP A 118 -11.78 -10.21 5.61
C TRP A 118 -11.18 -11.12 6.67
N ASN A 119 -10.10 -11.80 6.34
CA ASN A 119 -9.35 -12.65 7.27
C ASN A 119 -7.94 -12.11 7.41
N LEU A 120 -7.57 -11.66 8.61
CA LEU A 120 -6.28 -11.05 8.91
C LEU A 120 -5.09 -11.98 8.62
N ASN A 121 -5.26 -13.28 8.84
CA ASN A 121 -4.21 -14.26 8.55
C ASN A 121 -3.92 -14.41 7.04
N LYS A 122 -4.91 -14.12 6.18
CA LYS A 122 -4.81 -14.27 4.73
C LYS A 122 -4.79 -12.95 3.97
N GLY A 123 -5.41 -11.91 4.54
CA GLY A 123 -5.74 -10.67 3.85
C GLY A 123 -4.72 -9.55 3.99
N SER A 124 -4.05 -9.42 5.14
CA SER A 124 -3.00 -8.42 5.34
C SER A 124 -1.69 -8.86 4.69
N GLU A 125 -1.63 -8.70 3.38
CA GLU A 125 -0.52 -9.19 2.57
C GLU A 125 0.00 -8.11 1.62
N ASN A 126 1.30 -7.98 1.56
CA ASN A 126 2.03 -7.20 0.57
C ASN A 126 2.92 -8.15 -0.24
N ARG A 127 2.56 -8.35 -1.50
CA ARG A 127 3.29 -9.25 -2.39
C ARG A 127 3.87 -8.44 -3.55
N SER A 128 5.15 -8.62 -3.85
CA SER A 128 5.78 -7.94 -4.97
C SER A 128 6.50 -8.91 -5.90
N HIS A 129 6.44 -8.60 -7.19
CA HIS A 129 7.25 -9.21 -8.25
C HIS A 129 8.01 -8.09 -8.95
N GLU A 130 9.30 -8.25 -9.06
CA GLU A 130 10.19 -7.29 -9.68
C GLU A 130 11.10 -8.00 -10.67
N VAL A 131 11.18 -7.48 -11.88
CA VAL A 131 12.14 -7.88 -12.90
C VAL A 131 12.97 -6.65 -13.24
N ALA A 132 14.31 -6.78 -13.19
CA ALA A 132 15.23 -5.75 -13.61
C ALA A 132 16.11 -6.27 -14.75
N PHE A 133 16.37 -5.41 -15.72
CA PHE A 133 17.30 -5.63 -16.81
C PHE A 133 18.35 -4.54 -16.76
N LEU A 134 19.63 -4.94 -16.68
CA LEU A 134 20.78 -4.06 -16.59
C LEU A 134 21.73 -4.35 -17.75
N ALA A 135 22.20 -3.34 -18.43
CA ALA A 135 23.19 -3.49 -19.45
C ALA A 135 24.21 -2.34 -19.44
N ASN A 136 25.43 -2.69 -19.77
CA ASN A 136 26.52 -1.74 -19.90
C ASN A 136 27.43 -2.25 -21.02
N TYR A 137 27.83 -1.35 -21.91
CA TYR A 137 28.76 -1.70 -22.97
C TYR A 137 29.65 -0.51 -23.36
N ARG A 138 30.94 -0.75 -23.44
CA ARG A 138 31.94 0.20 -23.89
C ARG A 138 32.53 -0.24 -25.23
N TRP A 139 32.36 0.58 -26.26
CA TRP A 139 32.96 0.38 -27.57
C TRP A 139 34.42 0.81 -27.57
N ASP A 140 35.21 0.32 -28.58
CA ASP A 140 36.61 0.64 -28.72
C ASP A 140 36.86 2.13 -29.00
N ASN A 141 35.89 2.82 -29.56
CA ASN A 141 35.95 4.26 -29.79
C ASN A 141 35.63 5.10 -28.51
N GLY A 142 35.53 4.45 -27.34
CA GLY A 142 35.28 5.08 -26.05
C GLY A 142 33.82 5.44 -25.76
N LEU A 143 32.89 5.19 -26.70
CA LEU A 143 31.47 5.36 -26.42
C LEU A 143 31.03 4.35 -25.35
N LEU A 144 30.37 4.82 -24.32
CA LEU A 144 29.77 4.02 -23.27
C LEU A 144 28.23 4.09 -23.35
N TRP A 145 27.60 2.95 -23.43
CA TRP A 145 26.15 2.82 -23.30
C TRP A 145 25.81 2.17 -21.96
N LYS A 146 24.80 2.71 -21.29
CA LYS A 146 24.16 2.12 -20.11
C LYS A 146 22.69 2.00 -20.35
N PHE A 147 22.10 0.96 -19.85
CA PHE A 147 20.67 0.73 -19.86
C PHE A 147 20.23 0.02 -18.57
N ASP A 148 19.31 0.64 -17.87
CA ASP A 148 18.68 0.11 -16.65
C ASP A 148 17.18 0.15 -16.86
N ALA A 149 16.53 -0.99 -16.74
CA ALA A 149 15.07 -1.08 -16.78
C ALA A 149 14.56 -1.94 -15.63
N LYS A 150 13.39 -1.58 -15.12
CA LYS A 150 12.73 -2.27 -14.01
C LYS A 150 11.23 -2.29 -14.23
N TYR A 151 10.65 -3.46 -14.05
CA TYR A 151 9.21 -3.64 -13.97
C TYR A 151 8.85 -4.19 -12.60
N MET A 152 7.79 -3.65 -12.01
CA MET A 152 7.32 -4.08 -10.70
C MET A 152 5.79 -4.21 -10.70
N TYR A 153 5.30 -5.29 -10.11
CA TYR A 153 3.89 -5.54 -9.84
C TYR A 153 3.70 -5.83 -8.35
N VAL A 154 2.83 -5.06 -7.70
CA VAL A 154 2.60 -5.14 -6.26
C VAL A 154 1.09 -5.12 -5.96
N PRO A 155 0.45 -6.27 -5.78
CA PRO A 155 -0.84 -6.33 -5.12
C PRO A 155 -0.66 -6.13 -3.61
N VAL A 156 -1.53 -5.32 -3.03
CA VAL A 156 -1.53 -4.98 -1.60
C VAL A 156 -2.93 -5.17 -1.06
N ALA A 157 -3.03 -5.82 0.09
CA ALA A 157 -4.23 -5.83 0.90
C ALA A 157 -3.83 -5.50 2.34
N ASN A 158 -4.45 -4.51 2.94
CA ASN A 158 -4.08 -4.02 4.26
C ASN A 158 -5.30 -3.72 5.12
N PHE A 159 -5.14 -3.98 6.42
CA PHE A 159 -6.13 -3.72 7.45
C PHE A 159 -5.60 -2.63 8.39
N VAL A 160 -6.41 -1.60 8.59
CA VAL A 160 -6.11 -0.52 9.53
C VAL A 160 -7.28 -0.38 10.49
N ASP A 161 -7.01 -0.57 11.76
CA ASP A 161 -8.00 -0.42 12.81
C ASP A 161 -7.68 0.81 13.66
N PHE A 162 -8.70 1.61 13.89
CA PHE A 162 -8.63 2.78 14.76
C PHE A 162 -9.54 2.52 15.95
N GLY A 163 -9.01 2.56 17.16
CA GLY A 163 -9.79 2.66 18.36
C GLY A 163 -10.74 3.85 18.23
N GLY A 164 -11.99 3.69 18.57
CA GLY A 164 -12.90 4.66 18.06
C GLY A 164 -13.69 5.46 19.06
N SER A 165 -14.25 4.84 20.04
CA SER A 165 -15.21 5.50 20.91
C SER A 165 -14.82 5.39 22.38
N THR A 166 -15.56 6.08 23.18
CA THR A 166 -15.49 5.92 24.65
C THR A 166 -15.83 4.50 25.03
N ILE A 167 -15.01 3.91 25.90
CA ILE A 167 -15.33 2.64 26.54
C ILE A 167 -16.58 2.84 27.42
N SER A 168 -17.57 2.01 27.25
CA SER A 168 -18.81 2.01 28.03
C SER A 168 -19.11 0.65 28.64
N ASN A 169 -19.88 0.63 29.69
CA ASN A 169 -20.34 -0.62 30.31
C ASN A 169 -21.77 -0.92 29.85
N VAL A 170 -22.02 -2.14 29.45
CA VAL A 170 -23.36 -2.61 29.01
C VAL A 170 -23.86 -3.79 29.87
N THR A 171 -25.15 -3.94 29.85
CA THR A 171 -25.90 -5.03 30.52
C THR A 171 -26.57 -5.89 29.45
N ALA A 172 -27.12 -7.02 29.82
CA ALA A 172 -27.90 -7.89 28.93
C ALA A 172 -29.09 -7.16 28.26
N ALA A 173 -29.67 -6.15 28.93
CA ALA A 173 -30.75 -5.34 28.39
C ALA A 173 -30.35 -4.46 27.18
N ASP A 174 -29.08 -4.20 27.01
CA ASP A 174 -28.58 -3.42 25.88
C ASP A 174 -28.52 -4.25 24.56
N GLY A 175 -28.76 -5.56 24.65
CA GLY A 175 -29.00 -6.44 23.51
C GLY A 175 -27.76 -6.87 22.73
N TYR A 176 -26.56 -6.67 23.29
CA TYR A 176 -25.31 -7.21 22.71
C TYR A 176 -25.19 -8.70 23.02
N THR A 177 -24.68 -9.47 22.04
CA THR A 177 -24.44 -10.91 22.20
C THR A 177 -23.13 -11.35 21.62
N LEU A 178 -22.60 -12.47 22.09
CA LEU A 178 -21.40 -13.11 21.55
C LEU A 178 -21.71 -14.00 20.34
N ASP A 179 -22.96 -14.34 20.11
CA ASP A 179 -23.42 -15.17 19.01
C ASP A 179 -24.51 -14.49 18.16
N GLU A 180 -24.65 -14.93 16.90
CA GLU A 180 -25.61 -14.38 15.94
C GLU A 180 -27.10 -14.75 16.28
N ASN A 181 -27.31 -15.80 17.06
CA ASN A 181 -28.64 -16.25 17.43
C ASN A 181 -29.20 -15.49 18.63
N GLY A 182 -28.37 -14.70 19.31
CA GLY A 182 -28.77 -13.89 20.44
C GLY A 182 -28.97 -14.67 21.74
N GLN A 183 -28.38 -15.85 21.87
CA GLN A 183 -28.52 -16.72 23.02
C GLN A 183 -27.46 -16.44 24.09
N ASP A 184 -26.29 -15.94 23.71
CA ASP A 184 -25.20 -15.63 24.62
C ASP A 184 -25.12 -14.11 24.83
N ALA A 185 -25.93 -13.61 25.76
CA ALA A 185 -25.99 -12.18 26.08
C ALA A 185 -24.68 -11.71 26.71
N TYR A 186 -24.18 -10.56 26.26
CA TYR A 186 -22.94 -9.97 26.76
C TYR A 186 -23.22 -8.87 27.78
N GLU A 187 -22.50 -8.93 28.89
CA GLU A 187 -22.43 -7.89 29.92
C GLU A 187 -20.97 -7.52 30.15
N GLY A 188 -20.67 -6.24 30.26
CA GLY A 188 -19.32 -5.76 30.52
C GLY A 188 -18.90 -4.55 29.68
N LEU A 189 -17.59 -4.35 29.55
CA LEU A 189 -17.05 -3.21 28.81
C LEU A 189 -17.06 -3.45 27.30
N ILE A 190 -17.56 -2.46 26.57
CA ILE A 190 -17.54 -2.43 25.12
C ILE A 190 -16.83 -1.18 24.59
N GLU A 191 -16.30 -1.28 23.35
CA GLU A 191 -15.78 -0.15 22.58
C GLU A 191 -16.28 -0.25 21.14
N GLY A 192 -16.80 0.88 20.61
CA GLY A 192 -17.08 1.02 19.18
C GLY A 192 -15.77 1.31 18.43
N ARG A 193 -15.51 0.58 17.36
CA ARG A 193 -14.26 0.64 16.60
C ARG A 193 -14.51 0.95 15.13
N ARG A 194 -13.50 1.49 14.48
CA ARG A 194 -13.51 1.87 13.06
C ARG A 194 -12.38 1.19 12.34
N THR A 195 -12.70 0.58 11.22
CA THR A 195 -11.74 -0.18 10.45
C THR A 195 -11.78 0.22 8.98
N TRP A 196 -10.62 0.36 8.37
CA TRP A 196 -10.45 0.48 6.94
C TRP A 196 -9.72 -0.73 6.37
N LEU A 197 -10.24 -1.20 5.25
CA LEU A 197 -9.68 -2.26 4.46
C LEU A 197 -9.20 -1.67 3.15
N HIS A 198 -7.90 -1.71 2.91
CA HIS A 198 -7.26 -1.14 1.75
C HIS A 198 -6.89 -2.24 0.76
N PHE A 199 -7.30 -2.08 -0.48
CA PHE A 199 -6.96 -2.97 -1.58
C PHE A 199 -6.26 -2.18 -2.67
N GLY A 200 -5.10 -2.66 -3.11
CA GLY A 200 -4.34 -1.98 -4.13
C GLY A 200 -3.64 -2.93 -5.09
N LYS A 201 -3.48 -2.48 -6.31
CA LYS A 201 -2.58 -3.06 -7.30
C LYS A 201 -1.74 -1.95 -7.90
N VAL A 202 -0.45 -2.05 -7.71
CA VAL A 202 0.52 -1.14 -8.32
C VAL A 202 1.27 -1.87 -9.40
N THR A 203 1.32 -1.28 -10.58
CA THR A 203 2.21 -1.67 -11.67
C THR A 203 3.11 -0.50 -11.98
N SER A 204 4.40 -0.68 -11.95
CA SER A 204 5.33 0.37 -12.36
C SER A 204 6.40 -0.18 -13.29
N GLY A 205 6.80 0.66 -14.24
CA GLY A 205 7.91 0.44 -15.13
C GLY A 205 8.79 1.67 -15.15
N MET A 206 10.09 1.48 -15.14
CA MET A 206 11.05 2.55 -15.36
C MET A 206 12.17 2.06 -16.23
N PHE A 207 12.71 2.94 -17.04
CA PHE A 207 13.99 2.69 -17.66
C PHE A 207 14.81 3.97 -17.79
N THR A 208 16.10 3.80 -17.82
CA THR A 208 17.06 4.85 -18.18
C THR A 208 18.02 4.29 -19.22
N THR A 209 18.21 5.00 -20.30
CA THR A 209 19.29 4.70 -21.25
C THR A 209 20.17 5.91 -21.42
N GLU A 210 21.47 5.71 -21.44
CA GLU A 210 22.45 6.78 -21.47
C GLU A 210 23.61 6.43 -22.40
N LEU A 211 23.95 7.37 -23.25
CA LEU A 211 25.18 7.37 -24.06
C LEU A 211 26.14 8.41 -23.49
N ASN A 212 27.34 7.97 -23.19
CA ASN A 212 28.41 8.85 -22.70
C ASN A 212 29.65 8.72 -23.56
N LYS A 213 30.25 9.86 -23.96
CA LYS A 213 31.47 9.87 -24.74
C LYS A 213 32.32 11.07 -24.43
N LEU A 214 33.62 10.82 -24.37
CA LEU A 214 34.65 11.86 -24.31
C LEU A 214 35.04 12.32 -25.73
N PHE A 215 34.86 13.62 -26.03
CA PHE A 215 35.27 14.29 -27.24
C PHE A 215 36.32 15.36 -26.91
N GLY A 216 37.58 15.00 -26.97
CA GLY A 216 38.64 15.91 -26.52
C GLY A 216 38.50 16.29 -25.05
N LYS A 217 38.14 17.56 -24.78
CA LYS A 217 37.93 18.08 -23.42
C LYS A 217 36.48 18.04 -22.95
N HIS A 218 35.57 17.55 -23.76
CA HIS A 218 34.13 17.48 -23.49
C HIS A 218 33.70 16.06 -23.14
N ASN A 219 33.09 15.87 -22.00
CA ASN A 219 32.49 14.60 -21.62
C ASN A 219 30.95 14.71 -21.74
N VAL A 220 30.46 14.39 -22.93
CA VAL A 220 29.06 14.56 -23.32
C VAL A 220 28.25 13.33 -22.92
N ARG A 221 27.10 13.57 -22.31
CA ARG A 221 26.14 12.56 -21.89
C ARG A 221 24.76 12.90 -22.42
N LEU A 222 24.19 11.98 -23.18
CA LEU A 222 22.79 12.01 -23.67
C LEU A 222 22.02 10.89 -23.04
N GLY A 223 20.88 11.19 -22.42
CA GLY A 223 20.07 10.18 -21.77
C GLY A 223 18.59 10.36 -22.00
N LEU A 224 17.88 9.23 -22.00
CA LEU A 224 16.44 9.12 -22.02
C LEU A 224 16.02 8.36 -20.76
N ASN A 225 15.02 8.90 -20.06
CA ASN A 225 14.47 8.29 -18.85
C ASN A 225 12.95 8.26 -18.94
N GLU A 226 12.36 7.12 -18.64
CA GLU A 226 10.92 6.98 -18.51
C GLU A 226 10.56 6.36 -17.17
N TRP A 227 9.49 6.85 -16.60
CA TRP A 227 8.85 6.29 -15.42
C TRP A 227 7.35 6.22 -15.65
N TYR A 228 6.82 5.01 -15.58
CA TYR A 228 5.41 4.70 -15.68
C TYR A 228 4.91 4.10 -14.40
N TYR A 229 3.75 4.56 -13.94
CA TYR A 229 3.08 4.09 -12.73
C TYR A 229 1.59 3.93 -13.01
N HIS A 230 1.03 2.80 -12.62
CA HIS A 230 -0.41 2.55 -12.66
C HIS A 230 -0.87 2.07 -11.30
N LEU A 231 -1.90 2.72 -10.77
CA LEU A 231 -2.55 2.39 -9.53
C LEU A 231 -4.00 1.98 -9.78
N ASN A 232 -4.42 0.89 -9.15
CA ASN A 232 -5.83 0.56 -8.97
C ASN A 232 -6.02 0.33 -7.48
N TYR A 233 -6.66 1.28 -6.81
CA TYR A 233 -6.78 1.32 -5.35
C TYR A 233 -8.22 1.61 -4.96
N HIS A 234 -8.69 0.89 -3.95
CA HIS A 234 -9.93 1.23 -3.25
C HIS A 234 -9.82 0.84 -1.78
N SER A 235 -10.65 1.48 -0.95
CA SER A 235 -10.80 1.11 0.45
C SER A 235 -12.28 0.91 0.78
N SER A 236 -12.56 -0.07 1.62
CA SER A 236 -13.86 -0.26 2.26
C SER A 236 -13.72 0.04 3.74
N SER A 237 -14.78 0.49 4.36
CA SER A 237 -14.78 0.78 5.80
C SER A 237 -15.90 0.09 6.51
N LEU A 238 -15.71 -0.16 7.79
CA LEU A 238 -16.74 -0.69 8.68
C LEU A 238 -16.63 -0.09 10.08
N GLN A 239 -17.76 -0.05 10.77
CA GLN A 239 -17.83 0.19 12.20
C GLN A 239 -18.32 -1.09 12.86
N TRP A 240 -17.78 -1.44 14.02
CA TRP A 240 -18.13 -2.61 14.79
C TRP A 240 -17.95 -2.34 16.28
N THR A 241 -18.58 -3.14 17.11
CA THR A 241 -18.43 -3.09 18.56
C THR A 241 -17.70 -4.33 19.03
N GLY A 242 -16.71 -4.15 19.88
CA GLY A 242 -15.97 -5.25 20.49
C GLY A 242 -16.02 -5.23 22.01
N THR A 243 -15.77 -6.37 22.61
CA THR A 243 -15.49 -6.47 24.03
C THR A 243 -14.17 -5.78 24.34
N VAL A 244 -14.02 -5.27 25.56
CA VAL A 244 -12.78 -4.61 26.00
C VAL A 244 -12.00 -5.57 26.89
N GLY A 245 -10.78 -5.88 26.49
CA GLY A 245 -9.90 -6.83 27.19
C GLY A 245 -8.91 -7.49 26.24
N ALA A 246 -8.14 -8.45 26.74
CA ALA A 246 -7.29 -9.29 25.92
C ALA A 246 -8.15 -10.13 24.95
N TYR A 247 -7.74 -10.13 23.65
CA TYR A 247 -8.45 -10.87 22.61
C TYR A 247 -9.93 -10.51 22.48
N PRO A 248 -10.26 -9.25 22.13
CA PRO A 248 -11.63 -8.80 22.06
C PRO A 248 -12.44 -9.64 21.09
N GLN A 249 -13.70 -9.86 21.44
CA GLN A 249 -14.67 -10.52 20.57
C GLN A 249 -15.51 -9.46 19.88
N VAL A 250 -15.80 -9.67 18.61
CA VAL A 250 -16.75 -8.82 17.85
C VAL A 250 -18.16 -9.18 18.30
N LEU A 251 -18.88 -8.18 18.77
CA LEU A 251 -20.23 -8.36 19.32
C LEU A 251 -21.30 -8.26 18.24
N TYR A 252 -22.36 -8.98 18.41
CA TYR A 252 -23.58 -8.88 17.61
C TYR A 252 -24.58 -7.95 18.30
N SER A 253 -25.32 -7.19 17.50
CA SER A 253 -26.46 -6.39 17.93
C SER A 253 -27.53 -6.36 16.85
N MET A 254 -28.75 -5.97 17.20
CA MET A 254 -29.83 -5.79 16.24
C MET A 254 -29.57 -4.50 15.42
N ALA A 255 -29.57 -4.61 14.11
CA ALA A 255 -29.47 -3.47 13.20
C ALA A 255 -30.32 -3.68 11.96
N THR A 256 -30.76 -2.57 11.37
CA THR A 256 -31.46 -2.57 10.08
C THR A 256 -30.47 -2.24 8.99
N ASP A 257 -30.40 -3.08 7.96
CA ASP A 257 -29.57 -2.81 6.79
C ASP A 257 -30.35 -1.90 5.82
N PRO A 258 -29.93 -0.64 5.62
CA PRO A 258 -30.65 0.27 4.71
C PRO A 258 -30.55 -0.14 3.23
N SER A 259 -29.77 -1.14 2.87
CA SER A 259 -29.76 -1.72 1.52
C SER A 259 -30.82 -2.81 1.32
N ASP A 260 -31.45 -3.25 2.39
CA ASP A 260 -32.53 -4.24 2.36
C ASP A 260 -33.91 -3.55 2.21
N PRO A 261 -34.64 -3.80 1.10
CA PRO A 261 -35.96 -3.20 0.90
C PRO A 261 -37.02 -3.61 1.93
N THR A 262 -36.79 -4.67 2.70
CA THR A 262 -37.71 -5.09 3.76
C THR A 262 -37.51 -4.31 5.05
N LEU A 263 -36.31 -3.74 5.24
CA LEU A 263 -35.88 -3.09 6.46
C LEU A 263 -36.12 -3.96 7.70
N THR A 264 -35.96 -5.27 7.54
CA THR A 264 -36.10 -6.21 8.63
C THR A 264 -34.86 -6.14 9.52
N PRO A 265 -34.98 -5.81 10.83
CA PRO A 265 -33.84 -5.85 11.72
C PRO A 265 -33.23 -7.24 11.79
N THR A 266 -31.92 -7.33 11.65
CA THR A 266 -31.15 -8.57 11.76
C THR A 266 -30.05 -8.41 12.79
N ARG A 267 -29.64 -9.51 13.40
CA ARG A 267 -28.49 -9.50 14.28
C ARG A 267 -27.18 -9.50 13.44
N THR A 268 -26.32 -8.52 13.68
CA THR A 268 -25.12 -8.31 12.90
C THR A 268 -23.95 -7.88 13.77
N GLN A 269 -22.72 -8.15 13.30
CA GLN A 269 -21.48 -7.75 13.96
C GLN A 269 -21.01 -6.33 13.63
N PHE A 270 -21.62 -5.64 12.68
CA PHE A 270 -21.13 -4.35 12.23
C PHE A 270 -22.27 -3.36 11.96
N PHE A 271 -21.94 -2.09 12.17
CA PHE A 271 -22.81 -0.96 11.87
C PHE A 271 -22.17 -0.11 10.81
N GLY A 272 -22.98 0.58 10.01
CA GLY A 272 -22.49 1.53 9.01
C GLY A 272 -21.64 0.88 7.93
N PHE A 273 -22.16 0.85 6.76
CA PHE A 273 -21.52 0.29 5.57
C PHE A 273 -20.84 1.40 4.80
N ASN A 274 -19.52 1.44 4.80
CA ASN A 274 -18.74 2.44 4.07
C ASN A 274 -19.04 3.91 4.46
N GLU A 275 -19.56 4.13 5.66
CA GLU A 275 -19.90 5.49 6.16
C GLU A 275 -18.66 6.31 6.51
N LEU A 276 -17.50 5.68 6.64
CA LEU A 276 -16.23 6.32 7.00
C LEU A 276 -15.50 6.85 5.76
N SER A 277 -16.23 7.24 4.74
CA SER A 277 -15.67 7.90 3.56
C SER A 277 -14.56 7.08 2.88
N PRO A 278 -14.86 5.92 2.32
CA PRO A 278 -13.89 5.13 1.57
C PRO A 278 -13.38 5.88 0.33
N GLU A 279 -12.31 5.38 -0.24
CA GLU A 279 -11.63 5.99 -1.37
C GLU A 279 -11.60 5.06 -2.57
N TYR A 280 -11.60 5.64 -3.75
CA TYR A 280 -11.34 4.94 -5.00
C TYR A 280 -10.43 5.77 -5.90
N THR A 281 -9.39 5.14 -6.42
CA THR A 281 -8.51 5.74 -7.42
C THR A 281 -8.02 4.66 -8.38
N LYS A 282 -8.29 4.87 -9.68
CA LYS A 282 -7.70 4.05 -10.75
C LYS A 282 -7.08 4.98 -11.78
N GLY A 283 -5.77 4.91 -11.94
CA GLY A 283 -5.09 5.86 -12.82
C GLY A 283 -3.69 5.46 -13.17
N SER A 284 -3.10 6.26 -14.03
CA SER A 284 -1.71 6.13 -14.46
C SER A 284 -1.01 7.46 -14.50
N GLU A 285 0.28 7.42 -14.27
CA GLU A 285 1.22 8.52 -14.39
C GLU A 285 2.39 8.09 -15.26
N ASN A 286 2.80 8.96 -16.18
CA ASN A 286 3.96 8.75 -17.03
C ASN A 286 4.84 10.00 -17.06
N LYS A 287 6.15 9.79 -16.94
CA LYS A 287 7.19 10.82 -17.06
C LYS A 287 8.23 10.35 -18.06
N LEU A 288 8.29 11.00 -19.20
CA LEU A 288 9.30 10.75 -20.21
C LEU A 288 10.23 11.96 -20.28
N ALA A 289 11.54 11.76 -20.11
CA ALA A 289 12.51 12.83 -20.09
C ALA A 289 13.71 12.54 -20.97
N LEU A 290 14.10 13.55 -21.74
CA LEU A 290 15.36 13.62 -22.48
C LEU A 290 16.29 14.60 -21.79
N TYR A 291 17.56 14.24 -21.63
CA TYR A 291 18.56 15.14 -21.07
C TYR A 291 19.90 15.07 -21.82
N LEU A 292 20.56 16.20 -21.86
CA LEU A 292 21.90 16.35 -22.40
C LEU A 292 22.75 17.11 -21.39
N THR A 293 23.91 16.58 -21.05
CA THR A 293 24.89 17.26 -20.20
C THR A 293 26.29 17.20 -20.81
N ASP A 294 27.10 18.19 -20.51
CA ASP A 294 28.51 18.21 -20.85
C ASP A 294 29.34 18.62 -19.63
N ASN A 295 30.42 17.92 -19.42
CA ASN A 295 31.44 18.27 -18.46
C ASN A 295 32.69 18.69 -19.27
N TRP A 296 32.87 20.01 -19.43
CA TRP A 296 33.92 20.61 -20.22
C TRP A 296 35.15 20.97 -19.37
N LYS A 297 36.23 20.22 -19.55
CA LYS A 297 37.53 20.52 -18.96
C LYS A 297 38.22 21.59 -19.79
N VAL A 298 37.98 22.86 -19.48
CA VAL A 298 38.56 24.01 -20.23
C VAL A 298 40.06 23.97 -20.17
N ASN A 299 40.63 23.79 -18.98
CA ASN A 299 42.04 23.57 -18.73
C ASN A 299 42.21 22.76 -17.42
N ASP A 300 43.46 22.62 -16.92
CA ASP A 300 43.72 21.82 -15.72
C ASP A 300 43.17 22.41 -14.42
N LYS A 301 42.79 23.70 -14.43
CA LYS A 301 42.22 24.37 -13.25
C LYS A 301 40.74 24.67 -13.40
N LEU A 302 40.18 24.71 -14.59
CA LEU A 302 38.84 25.15 -14.87
C LEU A 302 38.03 24.03 -15.50
N ASN A 303 36.96 23.64 -14.83
CA ASN A 303 35.95 22.69 -15.30
C ASN A 303 34.57 23.36 -15.29
N ILE A 304 33.80 23.20 -16.36
CA ILE A 304 32.43 23.70 -16.49
C ILE A 304 31.51 22.51 -16.78
N TYR A 305 30.58 22.28 -15.89
CA TYR A 305 29.47 21.32 -16.10
C TYR A 305 28.21 22.11 -16.46
N TYR A 306 27.55 21.72 -17.53
CA TYR A 306 26.25 22.29 -17.91
C TYR A 306 25.35 21.26 -18.57
N GLY A 307 24.06 21.54 -18.58
CA GLY A 307 23.11 20.66 -19.21
C GLY A 307 21.69 21.13 -19.16
N GLY A 308 20.84 20.40 -19.88
CA GLY A 308 19.41 20.62 -19.93
C GLY A 308 18.63 19.31 -19.88
N ARG A 309 17.41 19.39 -19.39
CA ARG A 309 16.43 18.31 -19.33
C ARG A 309 15.08 18.83 -19.81
N LEU A 310 14.44 18.05 -20.66
CA LEU A 310 13.06 18.23 -21.08
C LEU A 310 12.27 17.02 -20.63
N GLU A 311 11.13 17.24 -19.96
CA GLU A 311 10.29 16.18 -19.43
C GLU A 311 8.83 16.40 -19.81
N TYR A 312 8.24 15.40 -20.43
CA TYR A 312 6.81 15.31 -20.64
C TYR A 312 6.18 14.49 -19.51
N TYR A 313 5.26 15.12 -18.81
CA TYR A 313 4.48 14.53 -17.74
C TYR A 313 3.03 14.36 -18.16
N ARG A 314 2.48 13.19 -17.94
CA ARG A 314 1.05 12.89 -18.12
C ARG A 314 0.51 12.11 -16.92
N MET A 315 -0.63 12.57 -16.40
CA MET A 315 -1.40 11.85 -15.40
C MET A 315 -2.86 11.76 -15.85
N SER A 316 -3.48 10.61 -15.65
CA SER A 316 -4.93 10.42 -15.83
C SER A 316 -5.43 9.46 -14.77
N ALA A 317 -6.49 9.86 -14.05
CA ALA A 317 -7.06 9.04 -12.99
C ALA A 317 -8.59 9.22 -12.93
N ASP A 318 -9.29 8.12 -12.69
CA ASP A 318 -10.67 8.09 -12.24
C ASP A 318 -10.64 7.99 -10.72
N GLN A 319 -11.30 8.92 -10.03
CA GLN A 319 -11.24 8.98 -8.58
C GLN A 319 -12.58 9.37 -7.95
N ILE A 320 -12.80 8.84 -6.76
CA ILE A 320 -13.80 9.32 -5.81
C ILE A 320 -13.04 9.77 -4.57
N ALA A 321 -13.08 11.07 -4.28
CA ALA A 321 -12.46 11.59 -3.07
C ALA A 321 -13.28 11.19 -1.84
N GLN A 322 -12.60 10.98 -0.72
CA GLN A 322 -13.19 10.61 0.56
C GLN A 322 -14.41 11.47 0.94
N SER A 323 -14.32 12.79 0.73
CA SER A 323 -15.41 13.72 1.04
C SER A 323 -16.62 13.63 0.12
N ARG A 324 -16.57 12.85 -0.95
CA ARG A 324 -17.65 12.71 -1.95
C ARG A 324 -18.34 11.36 -1.90
N PHE A 325 -17.81 10.44 -1.08
CA PHE A 325 -18.42 9.13 -0.94
C PHE A 325 -19.40 9.13 0.23
N SER A 326 -20.65 8.83 -0.06
CA SER A 326 -21.66 8.53 0.97
C SER A 326 -22.53 7.40 0.47
N GLY A 327 -22.49 6.24 1.12
CA GLY A 327 -23.33 5.11 0.75
C GLY A 327 -22.62 3.75 0.72
N PHE A 328 -23.16 2.80 -0.03
CA PHE A 328 -22.75 1.41 0.07
C PHE A 328 -21.66 0.99 -0.91
N HIS A 329 -21.76 1.46 -2.17
CA HIS A 329 -20.81 1.07 -3.20
C HIS A 329 -20.77 2.09 -4.36
N ILE A 330 -19.80 1.93 -5.24
CA ILE A 330 -19.69 2.68 -6.48
C ILE A 330 -20.74 2.16 -7.48
N GLY A 331 -21.44 3.07 -8.16
CA GLY A 331 -22.52 2.78 -9.09
C GLY A 331 -23.87 3.29 -8.59
N ASP A 332 -24.92 2.78 -9.19
CA ASP A 332 -26.29 3.12 -8.85
C ASP A 332 -26.86 2.12 -7.86
N PHE A 333 -27.47 2.60 -6.79
CA PHE A 333 -28.11 1.78 -5.77
C PHE A 333 -29.24 2.54 -5.06
N ASN A 334 -30.09 1.83 -4.35
CA ASN A 334 -31.10 2.41 -3.50
C ASN A 334 -30.75 2.18 -2.02
N THR A 335 -31.12 3.15 -1.19
CA THR A 335 -31.27 2.98 0.24
C THR A 335 -32.75 3.03 0.59
N TYR A 336 -33.11 2.37 1.67
CA TYR A 336 -34.48 2.27 2.15
C TYR A 336 -34.58 2.81 3.57
N SER A 337 -35.67 3.54 3.84
CA SER A 337 -36.01 4.06 5.17
C SER A 337 -37.51 3.99 5.38
N ARG A 338 -37.98 4.25 6.59
CA ARG A 338 -39.42 4.42 6.86
C ARG A 338 -39.73 5.93 6.96
N ASP A 339 -40.84 6.33 6.32
CA ASP A 339 -41.40 7.67 6.49
C ASP A 339 -42.12 7.80 7.83
N GLU A 340 -42.67 8.99 8.12
CA GLU A 340 -43.42 9.26 9.36
C GLU A 340 -44.69 8.40 9.48
N SER A 341 -45.18 7.88 8.38
CA SER A 341 -46.37 6.96 8.36
C SER A 341 -45.97 5.50 8.45
N GLY A 342 -44.66 5.18 8.53
CA GLY A 342 -44.13 3.82 8.61
C GLY A 342 -44.01 3.10 7.29
N ASN A 343 -44.28 3.76 6.14
CA ASN A 343 -44.10 3.18 4.80
C ASN A 343 -42.62 3.14 4.42
N ILE A 344 -42.25 2.14 3.65
CA ILE A 344 -40.88 2.02 3.12
C ILE A 344 -40.70 2.95 1.95
N VAL A 345 -39.72 3.82 2.01
CA VAL A 345 -39.35 4.77 0.97
C VAL A 345 -37.96 4.43 0.46
N ALA A 346 -37.82 4.36 -0.87
CA ALA A 346 -36.55 4.16 -1.54
C ALA A 346 -35.93 5.51 -1.91
N THR A 347 -34.65 5.70 -1.63
CA THR A 347 -33.84 6.84 -2.08
C THR A 347 -32.78 6.33 -3.04
N ALA A 348 -32.80 6.84 -4.27
CA ALA A 348 -31.80 6.49 -5.27
C ALA A 348 -30.49 7.25 -5.08
N HIS A 349 -29.38 6.56 -5.24
CA HIS A 349 -28.02 7.07 -5.17
C HIS A 349 -27.26 6.73 -6.45
N SER A 350 -26.35 7.62 -6.85
CA SER A 350 -25.47 7.44 -8.01
C SER A 350 -24.09 7.97 -7.68
N ILE A 351 -23.14 7.05 -7.49
CA ILE A 351 -21.76 7.39 -7.11
C ILE A 351 -20.81 6.91 -8.19
N HIS A 352 -20.28 7.84 -8.98
CA HIS A 352 -19.36 7.51 -10.06
C HIS A 352 -18.04 8.27 -9.93
N PRO A 353 -16.92 7.63 -10.33
CA PRO A 353 -15.63 8.28 -10.37
C PRO A 353 -15.61 9.48 -11.33
N ALA A 354 -14.94 10.53 -10.93
CA ALA A 354 -14.64 11.66 -11.81
C ALA A 354 -13.24 11.49 -12.40
N ASN A 355 -13.13 11.75 -13.73
CA ASN A 355 -11.84 11.71 -14.41
C ASN A 355 -11.06 13.01 -14.18
N VAL A 356 -9.79 12.87 -13.86
CA VAL A 356 -8.82 13.97 -13.77
C VAL A 356 -7.66 13.66 -14.70
N THR A 357 -7.40 14.52 -15.69
CA THR A 357 -6.27 14.40 -16.59
C THR A 357 -5.41 15.67 -16.53
N LYS A 358 -4.09 15.49 -16.44
CA LYS A 358 -3.10 16.59 -16.47
C LYS A 358 -1.93 16.21 -17.37
N ASN A 359 -1.54 17.15 -18.22
CA ASN A 359 -0.34 17.07 -19.05
C ASN A 359 0.53 18.31 -18.79
N LYS A 360 1.84 18.12 -18.70
CA LYS A 360 2.78 19.21 -18.53
C LYS A 360 4.06 18.92 -19.30
N LEU A 361 4.66 19.98 -19.83
CA LEU A 361 6.02 19.98 -20.32
C LEU A 361 6.89 20.76 -19.33
N ASN A 362 7.82 20.08 -18.70
CA ASN A 362 8.77 20.65 -17.74
C ASN A 362 10.14 20.75 -18.40
N TYR A 363 10.89 21.77 -18.01
CA TYR A 363 12.29 21.92 -18.43
C TYR A 363 13.15 22.34 -17.23
N ALA A 364 14.39 21.91 -17.26
CA ALA A 364 15.39 22.30 -16.28
C ALA A 364 16.73 22.53 -16.99
N ALA A 365 17.49 23.48 -16.49
CA ALA A 365 18.87 23.73 -16.91
C ALA A 365 19.77 23.80 -15.67
N THR A 366 21.01 23.38 -15.82
CA THR A 366 22.02 23.44 -14.77
C THR A 366 23.35 23.95 -15.33
N ALA A 367 24.08 24.67 -14.52
CA ALA A 367 25.47 25.06 -14.80
C ALA A 367 26.27 25.10 -13.50
N GLN A 368 27.48 24.58 -13.53
CA GLN A 368 28.41 24.60 -12.41
C GLN A 368 29.81 24.92 -12.94
N ILE A 369 30.50 25.80 -12.26
CA ILE A 369 31.90 26.15 -12.57
C ILE A 369 32.76 25.75 -11.38
N THR A 370 33.78 24.95 -11.64
CA THR A 370 34.79 24.55 -10.64
C THR A 370 36.16 25.10 -11.07
N TYR A 371 36.82 25.82 -10.16
CA TYR A 371 38.14 26.36 -10.38
C TYR A 371 39.07 26.02 -9.22
N ASP A 372 40.20 25.38 -9.54
CA ASP A 372 41.22 25.01 -8.56
C ASP A 372 42.16 26.18 -8.31
N VAL A 373 42.02 26.82 -7.16
CA VAL A 373 42.74 28.03 -6.76
C VAL A 373 44.21 27.74 -6.42
N ALA A 374 44.52 26.57 -5.88
CA ALA A 374 45.86 26.12 -5.54
C ALA A 374 46.08 24.67 -5.98
N LYS A 375 47.30 24.30 -6.36
CA LYS A 375 47.70 22.90 -6.39
C LYS A 375 47.82 22.43 -4.93
N GLY A 376 46.96 21.53 -4.49
CA GLY A 376 47.16 20.84 -3.23
C GLY A 376 48.36 19.91 -3.25
#